data_b95dafb12b757695c6a46f5102434841
#
_entry.id   b95dafb12b757695c6a46f5102434841
#
_cell.length_a   1.000
_cell.length_b   1.000
_cell.length_c   1.000
_cell.angle_alpha   90.00
_cell.angle_beta   90.00
_cell.angle_gamma   90.00
#
_symmetry.space_group_name_H-M   'P 1'
#
loop_
_entity.id
_entity.type
_entity.pdbx_description
1 polymer ?
#
loop_
_entity_poly.entity_id
_entity_poly.type
_entity_poly.pdbx_seq_one_letter_code
_entity_poly.pdbx_strand_id
1 'polypeptide(L)'
;LPKEKVDIIYLCYPNNPTGIALNKTELKKWVDYALENHAIIIYDGAYFSYITEKNIPHSIYEIKGAKKCAIEIRSYSKTAGFTGLRCSYTVVPHEIIGFTLYGNAIEVNKLWQQRNTTYYNGTSYVIQKGAEALYSPEGMQEVKEMVSYYLTNAKIIREELTKCGFDVYGGVNSPHVWVKTPHHTPSWKYFQELLYDINVVCTPGAGFGQMGEGYFRLTGFNSRENTIEAMNRISNWI
;
A
#
# COMPACT_ATOMS: atom_id res chain seq x y z
N LEU A 1 -10.46 12.41 -9.84
CA LEU A 1 -11.55 12.58 -8.89
C LEU A 1 -12.85 12.06 -9.51
N PRO A 2 -13.81 11.53 -8.70
CA PRO A 2 -15.11 11.11 -9.19
C PRO A 2 -15.88 12.27 -9.85
N LYS A 3 -16.66 11.97 -10.88
CA LYS A 3 -17.58 12.96 -11.50
C LYS A 3 -18.89 13.09 -10.71
N GLU A 4 -19.28 12.01 -10.05
CA GLU A 4 -20.49 11.94 -9.23
C GLU A 4 -20.12 12.07 -7.75
N LYS A 5 -21.07 12.55 -6.95
CA LYS A 5 -20.92 12.60 -5.50
C LYS A 5 -20.79 11.18 -4.93
N VAL A 6 -19.80 10.96 -4.07
CA VAL A 6 -19.59 9.71 -3.35
C VAL A 6 -19.53 9.97 -1.85
N ASP A 7 -19.94 9.01 -1.04
CA ASP A 7 -19.94 9.12 0.42
C ASP A 7 -18.65 8.57 1.05
N ILE A 8 -18.01 7.58 0.40
CA ILE A 8 -16.78 6.93 0.86
C ILE A 8 -15.78 6.87 -0.28
N ILE A 9 -14.53 7.19 0.04
CA ILE A 9 -13.39 7.14 -0.86
C ILE A 9 -12.35 6.22 -0.21
N TYR A 10 -11.97 5.11 -0.88
CA TYR A 10 -10.89 4.26 -0.42
C TYR A 10 -9.60 4.57 -1.20
N LEU A 11 -8.56 4.97 -0.49
CA LEU A 11 -7.25 5.27 -1.05
C LEU A 11 -6.20 4.37 -0.41
N CYS A 12 -5.43 3.64 -1.22
CA CYS A 12 -4.30 2.85 -0.77
C CYS A 12 -3.01 3.43 -1.34
N TYR A 13 -2.21 4.08 -0.48
CA TYR A 13 -0.94 4.68 -0.90
C TYR A 13 0.13 4.57 0.19
N PRO A 14 1.39 4.17 -0.16
CA PRO A 14 1.79 3.63 -1.48
C PRO A 14 0.94 2.45 -1.91
N ASN A 15 0.64 2.37 -3.21
CA ASN A 15 -0.39 1.49 -3.73
C ASN A 15 0.11 0.04 -3.93
N ASN A 16 -0.71 -0.91 -3.57
CA ASN A 16 -0.64 -2.29 -4.03
C ASN A 16 -1.81 -2.49 -5.02
N PRO A 17 -1.56 -2.79 -6.32
CA PRO A 17 -0.34 -3.42 -6.86
C PRO A 17 0.68 -2.47 -7.53
N THR A 18 0.33 -1.23 -7.84
CA THR A 18 1.09 -0.39 -8.78
C THR A 18 2.40 0.19 -8.21
N GLY A 19 2.57 0.18 -6.88
CA GLY A 19 3.71 0.79 -6.22
C GLY A 19 3.76 2.32 -6.29
N ILE A 20 2.69 2.96 -6.77
CA ILE A 20 2.59 4.43 -6.91
C ILE A 20 2.26 5.05 -5.55
N ALA A 21 2.81 6.23 -5.30
CA ALA A 21 2.47 7.08 -4.16
C ALA A 21 2.00 8.46 -4.65
N LEU A 22 1.14 9.11 -3.88
CA LEU A 22 0.67 10.47 -4.17
C LEU A 22 1.51 11.51 -3.44
N ASN A 23 1.86 12.59 -4.12
CA ASN A 23 2.47 13.74 -3.46
C ASN A 23 1.43 14.58 -2.68
N LYS A 24 1.92 15.57 -1.91
CA LYS A 24 1.06 16.41 -1.07
C LYS A 24 -0.01 17.16 -1.88
N THR A 25 0.32 17.62 -3.08
CA THR A 25 -0.61 18.36 -3.95
C THR A 25 -1.72 17.45 -4.49
N GLU A 26 -1.36 16.24 -4.88
CA GLU A 26 -2.31 15.24 -5.38
C GLU A 26 -3.24 14.77 -4.26
N LEU A 27 -2.68 14.44 -3.08
CA LEU A 27 -3.47 14.00 -1.93
C LEU A 27 -4.40 15.12 -1.41
N LYS A 28 -3.95 16.39 -1.50
CA LYS A 28 -4.76 17.55 -1.15
C LYS A 28 -6.06 17.63 -1.96
N LYS A 29 -6.02 17.31 -3.26
CA LYS A 29 -7.21 17.30 -4.11
C LYS A 29 -8.27 16.32 -3.61
N TRP A 30 -7.87 15.15 -3.11
CA TRP A 30 -8.77 14.17 -2.52
C TRP A 30 -9.39 14.66 -1.20
N VAL A 31 -8.56 15.28 -0.35
CA VAL A 31 -9.04 15.87 0.91
C VAL A 31 -10.03 17.00 0.66
N ASP A 32 -9.73 17.89 -0.30
CA ASP A 32 -10.65 18.99 -0.65
C ASP A 32 -11.96 18.46 -1.21
N TYR A 33 -11.90 17.50 -2.14
CA TYR A 33 -13.09 16.85 -2.67
C TYR A 33 -13.94 16.22 -1.55
N ALA A 34 -13.31 15.51 -0.61
CA ALA A 34 -14.03 14.87 0.49
C ALA A 34 -14.71 15.90 1.41
N LEU A 35 -14.04 17.00 1.72
CA LEU A 35 -14.61 18.09 2.52
C LEU A 35 -15.81 18.77 1.82
N GLU A 36 -15.67 19.06 0.52
CA GLU A 36 -16.72 19.70 -0.29
C GLU A 36 -17.97 18.83 -0.45
N ASN A 37 -17.78 17.50 -0.53
CA ASN A 37 -18.87 16.54 -0.76
C ASN A 37 -19.36 15.83 0.49
N HIS A 38 -18.81 16.16 1.68
CA HIS A 38 -19.08 15.46 2.94
C HIS A 38 -18.78 13.96 2.88
N ALA A 39 -17.76 13.56 2.10
CA ALA A 39 -17.30 12.19 1.98
C ALA A 39 -16.27 11.85 3.06
N ILE A 40 -16.14 10.55 3.38
CA ILE A 40 -15.10 10.04 4.27
C ILE A 40 -14.05 9.31 3.45
N ILE A 41 -12.79 9.69 3.63
CA ILE A 41 -11.65 8.96 3.07
C ILE A 41 -11.24 7.86 4.05
N ILE A 42 -11.16 6.63 3.57
CA ILE A 42 -10.44 5.52 4.22
C ILE A 42 -9.07 5.44 3.56
N TYR A 43 -8.04 5.88 4.29
CA TYR A 43 -6.66 5.93 3.80
C TYR A 43 -5.87 4.73 4.31
N ASP A 44 -5.62 3.77 3.42
CA ASP A 44 -4.80 2.59 3.69
C ASP A 44 -3.33 2.93 3.48
N GLY A 45 -2.63 3.17 4.58
CA GLY A 45 -1.19 3.46 4.63
C GLY A 45 -0.34 2.25 4.99
N ALA A 46 -0.70 1.02 4.61
CA ALA A 46 0.03 -0.19 4.99
C ALA A 46 1.50 -0.20 4.57
N TYR A 47 1.88 0.57 3.55
CA TYR A 47 3.25 0.66 3.02
C TYR A 47 3.96 1.98 3.36
N PHE A 48 3.44 2.76 4.31
CA PHE A 48 4.00 4.08 4.67
C PHE A 48 5.50 4.08 5.00
N SER A 49 5.99 3.00 5.60
CA SER A 49 7.40 2.84 5.99
C SER A 49 8.36 2.73 4.80
N TYR A 50 7.82 2.45 3.60
CA TYR A 50 8.59 2.36 2.35
C TYR A 50 8.72 3.69 1.62
N ILE A 51 8.10 4.76 2.10
CA ILE A 51 8.21 6.09 1.50
C ILE A 51 9.60 6.65 1.76
N THR A 52 10.33 6.99 0.69
CA THR A 52 11.69 7.53 0.74
C THR A 52 11.79 8.95 0.20
N GLU A 53 10.86 9.36 -0.66
CA GLU A 53 10.86 10.67 -1.29
C GLU A 53 10.25 11.73 -0.37
N LYS A 54 10.93 12.85 -0.21
CA LYS A 54 10.56 13.93 0.74
C LYS A 54 9.21 14.62 0.42
N ASN A 55 8.78 14.59 -0.84
CA ASN A 55 7.53 15.22 -1.29
C ASN A 55 6.31 14.31 -1.13
N ILE A 56 6.51 13.04 -0.76
CA ILE A 56 5.44 12.08 -0.50
C ILE A 56 5.12 12.08 0.99
N PRO A 57 3.86 12.36 1.38
CA PRO A 57 3.48 12.37 2.79
C PRO A 57 3.45 10.96 3.38
N HIS A 58 3.96 10.81 4.59
CA HIS A 58 3.89 9.55 5.33
C HIS A 58 2.53 9.33 5.99
N SER A 59 1.72 10.38 6.12
CA SER A 59 0.37 10.33 6.68
C SER A 59 -0.55 11.26 5.92
N ILE A 60 -1.83 10.86 5.78
CA ILE A 60 -2.85 11.75 5.23
C ILE A 60 -3.03 13.00 6.09
N TYR A 61 -2.71 12.92 7.39
CA TYR A 61 -2.84 14.06 8.32
C TYR A 61 -1.77 15.13 8.15
N GLU A 62 -0.77 14.93 7.30
CA GLU A 62 0.09 16.01 6.82
C GLU A 62 -0.66 16.98 5.89
N ILE A 63 -1.84 16.59 5.41
CA ILE A 63 -2.69 17.42 4.55
C ILE A 63 -3.68 18.19 5.41
N LYS A 64 -3.66 19.51 5.30
CA LYS A 64 -4.57 20.39 6.03
C LYS A 64 -6.03 20.03 5.71
N GLY A 65 -6.83 19.82 6.77
CA GLY A 65 -8.24 19.46 6.67
C GLY A 65 -8.52 17.95 6.75
N ALA A 66 -7.54 17.08 6.55
CA ALA A 66 -7.72 15.63 6.55
C ALA A 66 -8.34 15.06 7.84
N LYS A 67 -8.03 15.64 9.01
CA LYS A 67 -8.63 15.22 10.29
C LYS A 67 -10.16 15.31 10.33
N LYS A 68 -10.76 16.12 9.45
CA LYS A 68 -12.22 16.29 9.39
C LYS A 68 -12.92 15.29 8.46
N CYS A 69 -12.15 14.57 7.62
CA CYS A 69 -12.73 13.70 6.59
C CYS A 69 -11.96 12.40 6.35
N ALA A 70 -10.88 12.10 7.07
CA ALA A 70 -10.08 10.92 6.78
C ALA A 70 -9.87 10.03 8.01
N ILE A 71 -10.06 8.72 7.81
CA ILE A 71 -9.69 7.65 8.72
C ILE A 71 -8.42 7.01 8.13
N GLU A 72 -7.36 6.89 8.94
CA GLU A 72 -6.10 6.29 8.50
C GLU A 72 -5.89 4.91 9.10
N ILE A 73 -5.56 3.93 8.24
CA ILE A 73 -5.25 2.56 8.61
C ILE A 73 -3.77 2.31 8.44
N ARG A 74 -3.12 1.74 9.45
CA ARG A 74 -1.71 1.39 9.49
C ARG A 74 -1.51 -0.08 9.82
N SER A 75 -0.50 -0.70 9.24
CA SER A 75 -0.21 -2.12 9.47
C SER A 75 1.26 -2.36 9.78
N TYR A 76 1.53 -3.16 10.80
CA TYR A 76 2.88 -3.65 11.10
C TYR A 76 3.27 -4.85 10.23
N SER A 77 2.33 -5.43 9.48
CA SER A 77 2.59 -6.58 8.61
C SER A 77 3.73 -6.33 7.63
N LYS A 78 3.81 -5.11 7.07
CA LYS A 78 4.82 -4.73 6.07
C LYS A 78 5.96 -3.91 6.69
N THR A 79 5.63 -3.13 7.71
CA THR A 79 6.61 -2.29 8.41
C THR A 79 7.65 -3.11 9.18
N ALA A 80 7.23 -4.24 9.82
CA ALA A 80 8.06 -5.00 10.73
C ALA A 80 7.91 -6.52 10.58
N GLY A 81 7.40 -7.01 9.46
CA GLY A 81 7.23 -8.44 9.23
C GLY A 81 6.12 -9.10 10.08
N PHE A 82 5.22 -8.34 10.69
CA PHE A 82 4.15 -8.85 11.56
C PHE A 82 2.99 -9.53 10.82
N THR A 83 3.21 -10.02 9.61
CA THR A 83 2.16 -10.63 8.78
C THR A 83 1.45 -11.78 9.51
N GLY A 84 2.19 -12.64 10.21
CA GLY A 84 1.66 -13.74 11.00
C GLY A 84 1.16 -13.32 12.39
N LEU A 85 1.61 -12.18 12.93
CA LEU A 85 1.25 -11.70 14.28
C LEU A 85 -0.04 -10.88 14.30
N ARG A 86 -0.55 -10.46 13.16
CA ARG A 86 -1.85 -9.79 12.99
C ARG A 86 -1.99 -8.50 13.80
N CYS A 87 -1.10 -7.52 13.58
CA CYS A 87 -1.13 -6.24 14.26
C CYS A 87 -1.29 -5.06 13.29
N SER A 88 -2.26 -4.22 13.56
CA SER A 88 -2.54 -2.98 12.84
C SER A 88 -3.21 -1.98 13.79
N TYR A 89 -3.27 -0.72 13.41
CA TYR A 89 -4.04 0.28 14.11
C TYR A 89 -4.78 1.19 13.15
N THR A 90 -5.86 1.78 13.65
CA THR A 90 -6.70 2.72 12.91
C THR A 90 -6.79 4.03 13.68
N VAL A 91 -6.54 5.13 13.00
CA VAL A 91 -6.71 6.47 13.55
C VAL A 91 -8.03 7.04 13.05
N VAL A 92 -8.95 7.30 13.99
CA VAL A 92 -10.25 7.91 13.71
C VAL A 92 -10.33 9.23 14.48
N PRO A 93 -10.08 10.37 13.86
CA PRO A 93 -10.16 11.67 14.50
C PRO A 93 -11.54 11.99 15.08
N HIS A 94 -11.59 12.72 16.20
CA HIS A 94 -12.83 13.17 16.80
C HIS A 94 -13.58 14.19 15.96
N GLU A 95 -12.89 14.86 15.05
CA GLU A 95 -13.44 15.88 14.15
C GLU A 95 -14.29 15.29 13.02
N ILE A 96 -14.29 13.96 12.82
CA ILE A 96 -15.09 13.32 11.77
C ILE A 96 -16.54 13.19 12.24
N ILE A 97 -17.42 13.90 11.53
CA ILE A 97 -18.87 13.82 11.74
C ILE A 97 -19.50 13.09 10.56
N GLY A 98 -20.22 12.03 10.86
CA GLY A 98 -21.10 11.34 9.93
C GLY A 98 -22.55 11.74 10.13
N PHE A 99 -23.45 11.22 9.28
CA PHE A 99 -24.88 11.48 9.37
C PHE A 99 -25.67 10.18 9.30
N THR A 100 -26.72 10.08 10.11
CA THR A 100 -27.69 8.99 10.01
C THR A 100 -28.54 9.14 8.75
N LEU A 101 -29.31 8.09 8.41
CA LEU A 101 -30.31 8.15 7.36
C LEU A 101 -31.38 9.24 7.59
N TYR A 102 -31.55 9.69 8.85
CA TYR A 102 -32.47 10.76 9.24
C TYR A 102 -31.80 12.14 9.32
N GLY A 103 -30.52 12.26 8.87
CA GLY A 103 -29.77 13.51 8.89
C GLY A 103 -29.18 13.93 10.24
N ASN A 104 -29.28 13.11 11.30
CA ASN A 104 -28.69 13.41 12.60
C ASN A 104 -27.17 13.25 12.55
N ALA A 105 -26.45 14.25 13.07
CA ALA A 105 -25.00 14.21 13.19
C ALA A 105 -24.54 13.15 14.21
N ILE A 106 -23.49 12.40 13.86
CA ILE A 106 -22.90 11.36 14.71
C ILE A 106 -21.36 11.51 14.70
N GLU A 107 -20.74 11.46 15.86
CA GLU A 107 -19.28 11.36 15.99
C GLU A 107 -18.81 9.96 15.58
N VAL A 108 -18.13 9.86 14.43
CA VAL A 108 -17.64 8.58 13.88
C VAL A 108 -16.66 7.91 14.84
N ASN A 109 -15.83 8.69 15.56
CA ASN A 109 -14.91 8.16 16.58
C ASN A 109 -15.64 7.37 17.68
N LYS A 110 -16.76 7.87 18.20
CA LYS A 110 -17.55 7.16 19.22
C LYS A 110 -18.10 5.84 18.71
N LEU A 111 -18.60 5.82 17.47
CA LEU A 111 -19.07 4.58 16.84
C LEU A 111 -17.93 3.57 16.68
N TRP A 112 -16.76 4.04 16.25
CA TRP A 112 -15.57 3.20 16.11
C TRP A 112 -15.13 2.61 17.44
N GLN A 113 -15.06 3.41 18.50
CA GLN A 113 -14.73 2.95 19.86
C GLN A 113 -15.72 1.88 20.34
N GLN A 114 -17.02 2.14 20.23
CA GLN A 114 -18.05 1.19 20.63
C GLN A 114 -17.92 -0.14 19.86
N ARG A 115 -17.73 -0.09 18.54
CA ARG A 115 -17.55 -1.28 17.75
C ARG A 115 -16.28 -2.05 18.15
N ASN A 116 -15.16 -1.36 18.28
CA ASN A 116 -13.89 -1.99 18.63
C ASN A 116 -13.92 -2.68 19.99
N THR A 117 -14.47 -2.03 20.99
CA THR A 117 -14.57 -2.59 22.36
C THR A 117 -15.61 -3.69 22.49
N THR A 118 -16.64 -3.73 21.63
CA THR A 118 -17.72 -4.72 21.71
C THR A 118 -17.40 -5.99 20.90
N TYR A 119 -16.78 -5.85 19.71
CA TYR A 119 -16.62 -6.97 18.77
C TYR A 119 -15.21 -7.53 18.70
N TYR A 120 -14.20 -6.76 19.05
CA TYR A 120 -12.81 -7.18 18.78
C TYR A 120 -11.88 -7.11 19.99
N ASN A 121 -11.96 -6.06 20.83
CA ASN A 121 -11.09 -5.79 21.99
C ASN A 121 -9.59 -5.57 21.66
N GLY A 122 -9.20 -5.61 20.40
CA GLY A 122 -7.82 -5.38 19.96
C GLY A 122 -6.98 -6.65 19.80
N THR A 123 -5.78 -6.47 19.32
CA THR A 123 -4.77 -7.51 19.18
C THR A 123 -4.24 -7.95 20.57
N SER A 124 -3.69 -9.16 20.68
CA SER A 124 -3.07 -9.68 21.88
C SER A 124 -2.09 -8.68 22.51
N TYR A 125 -2.13 -8.52 23.84
CA TYR A 125 -1.27 -7.60 24.59
C TYR A 125 0.23 -7.83 24.32
N VAL A 126 0.66 -9.09 24.23
CA VAL A 126 2.06 -9.44 23.92
C VAL A 126 2.48 -8.89 22.57
N ILE A 127 1.60 -9.00 21.56
CA ILE A 127 1.86 -8.48 20.21
C ILE A 127 1.86 -6.94 20.21
N GLN A 128 0.99 -6.30 21.00
CA GLN A 128 1.01 -4.84 21.15
C GLN A 128 2.33 -4.38 21.77
N LYS A 129 2.87 -5.09 22.77
CA LYS A 129 4.19 -4.78 23.35
C LYS A 129 5.33 -4.98 22.34
N GLY A 130 5.25 -6.01 21.52
CA GLY A 130 6.19 -6.16 20.38
C GLY A 130 6.11 -5.01 19.39
N ALA A 131 4.90 -4.54 19.09
CA ALA A 131 4.71 -3.37 18.21
C ALA A 131 5.21 -2.06 18.85
N GLU A 132 5.05 -1.90 20.17
CA GLU A 132 5.59 -0.75 20.93
C GLU A 132 7.14 -0.72 20.86
N ALA A 133 7.79 -1.87 20.94
CA ALA A 133 9.25 -1.99 20.87
C ALA A 133 9.83 -1.49 19.53
N LEU A 134 9.06 -1.51 18.44
CA LEU A 134 9.48 -0.98 17.15
C LEU A 134 9.76 0.54 17.15
N TYR A 135 9.27 1.26 18.16
CA TYR A 135 9.47 2.70 18.32
C TYR A 135 10.67 3.04 19.22
N SER A 136 11.38 2.04 19.77
CA SER A 136 12.68 2.27 20.39
C SER A 136 13.72 2.67 19.31
N PRO A 137 14.84 3.30 19.69
CA PRO A 137 15.92 3.62 18.74
C PRO A 137 16.40 2.37 17.98
N GLU A 138 16.56 1.25 18.67
CA GLU A 138 16.97 -0.04 18.09
C GLU A 138 15.91 -0.58 17.12
N GLY A 139 14.64 -0.62 17.56
CA GLY A 139 13.52 -1.09 16.74
C GLY A 139 13.33 -0.27 15.47
N MET A 140 13.45 1.06 15.57
CA MET A 140 13.40 1.94 14.39
C MET A 140 14.57 1.68 13.42
N GLN A 141 15.76 1.37 13.92
CA GLN A 141 16.91 1.04 13.09
C GLN A 141 16.70 -0.30 12.36
N GLU A 142 16.25 -1.34 13.07
CA GLU A 142 15.93 -2.65 12.47
C GLU A 142 14.86 -2.55 11.38
N VAL A 143 13.79 -1.79 11.64
CA VAL A 143 12.74 -1.51 10.64
C VAL A 143 13.34 -0.84 9.40
N LYS A 144 14.19 0.17 9.58
CA LYS A 144 14.85 0.88 8.47
C LYS A 144 15.74 -0.04 7.64
N GLU A 145 16.49 -0.92 8.27
CA GLU A 145 17.36 -1.88 7.60
C GLU A 145 16.54 -2.88 6.78
N MET A 146 15.49 -3.45 7.36
CA MET A 146 14.58 -4.37 6.68
C MET A 146 13.88 -3.70 5.49
N VAL A 147 13.35 -2.50 5.67
CA VAL A 147 12.71 -1.72 4.59
C VAL A 147 13.70 -1.43 3.47
N SER A 148 14.93 -1.00 3.82
CA SER A 148 16.00 -0.75 2.86
C SER A 148 16.38 -1.99 2.07
N TYR A 149 16.41 -3.17 2.73
CA TYR A 149 16.67 -4.44 2.07
C TYR A 149 15.65 -4.74 0.97
N TYR A 150 14.35 -4.63 1.28
CA TYR A 150 13.29 -4.90 0.32
C TYR A 150 13.16 -3.83 -0.77
N LEU A 151 13.42 -2.55 -0.46
CA LEU A 151 13.47 -1.50 -1.48
C LEU A 151 14.65 -1.69 -2.44
N THR A 152 15.79 -2.22 -1.94
CA THR A 152 16.91 -2.56 -2.81
C THR A 152 16.54 -3.71 -3.76
N ASN A 153 15.78 -4.72 -3.30
CA ASN A 153 15.26 -5.76 -4.17
C ASN A 153 14.32 -5.19 -5.24
N ALA A 154 13.38 -4.32 -4.84
CA ALA A 154 12.47 -3.67 -5.79
C ALA A 154 13.22 -2.81 -6.82
N LYS A 155 14.29 -2.14 -6.40
CA LYS A 155 15.18 -1.38 -7.29
C LYS A 155 15.86 -2.30 -8.33
N ILE A 156 16.41 -3.45 -7.90
CA ILE A 156 17.01 -4.44 -8.80
C ILE A 156 15.97 -4.90 -9.84
N ILE A 157 14.78 -5.29 -9.39
CA ILE A 157 13.70 -5.71 -10.29
C ILE A 157 13.39 -4.61 -11.31
N ARG A 158 13.19 -3.39 -10.85
CA ARG A 158 12.86 -2.24 -11.70
C ARG A 158 13.94 -1.95 -12.73
N GLU A 159 15.21 -1.92 -12.30
CA GLU A 159 16.35 -1.59 -13.18
C GLU A 159 16.59 -2.66 -14.23
N GLU A 160 16.57 -3.95 -13.86
CA GLU A 160 16.79 -5.05 -14.80
C GLU A 160 15.65 -5.14 -15.82
N LEU A 161 14.38 -5.06 -15.39
CA LEU A 161 13.27 -5.09 -16.36
C LEU A 161 13.24 -3.86 -17.27
N THR A 162 13.65 -2.69 -16.80
CA THR A 162 13.80 -1.50 -17.64
C THR A 162 14.90 -1.71 -18.70
N LYS A 163 16.04 -2.31 -18.34
CA LYS A 163 17.10 -2.68 -19.29
C LYS A 163 16.60 -3.68 -20.34
N CYS A 164 15.73 -4.60 -19.96
CA CYS A 164 15.07 -5.54 -20.87
C CYS A 164 13.97 -4.91 -21.74
N GLY A 165 13.72 -3.61 -21.63
CA GLY A 165 12.76 -2.88 -22.46
C GLY A 165 11.31 -2.92 -21.99
N PHE A 166 11.04 -3.35 -20.76
CA PHE A 166 9.68 -3.30 -20.20
C PHE A 166 9.27 -1.89 -19.77
N ASP A 167 7.97 -1.61 -19.87
CA ASP A 167 7.33 -0.49 -19.20
C ASP A 167 7.12 -0.83 -17.71
N VAL A 168 7.88 -0.19 -16.83
CA VAL A 168 7.94 -0.51 -15.39
C VAL A 168 7.48 0.66 -14.55
N TYR A 169 6.64 0.39 -13.55
CA TYR A 169 6.09 1.37 -12.60
C TYR A 169 6.33 0.92 -11.16
N GLY A 170 6.35 1.87 -10.23
CA GLY A 170 6.57 1.59 -8.79
C GLY A 170 8.00 1.21 -8.43
N GLY A 171 8.19 0.49 -7.32
CA GLY A 171 9.50 0.04 -6.84
C GLY A 171 10.39 1.15 -6.26
N VAL A 172 9.84 2.33 -5.91
CA VAL A 172 10.55 3.47 -5.30
C VAL A 172 10.07 3.70 -3.87
N ASN A 173 8.79 3.96 -3.68
CA ASN A 173 8.15 4.16 -2.38
C ASN A 173 7.34 2.93 -1.94
N SER A 174 7.58 1.78 -2.56
CA SER A 174 6.87 0.53 -2.34
C SER A 174 7.75 -0.64 -2.76
N PRO A 175 7.62 -1.81 -2.13
CA PRO A 175 8.29 -3.03 -2.59
C PRO A 175 7.64 -3.62 -3.85
N HIS A 176 6.52 -3.08 -4.32
CA HIS A 176 5.80 -3.57 -5.49
C HIS A 176 6.30 -2.90 -6.77
N VAL A 177 6.53 -3.73 -7.77
CA VAL A 177 6.91 -3.34 -9.12
C VAL A 177 5.82 -3.80 -10.07
N TRP A 178 5.20 -2.87 -10.76
CA TRP A 178 4.11 -3.10 -11.70
C TRP A 178 4.64 -3.00 -13.11
N VAL A 179 4.42 -4.03 -13.91
CA VAL A 179 5.09 -4.20 -15.19
C VAL A 179 4.06 -4.50 -16.27
N LYS A 180 4.13 -3.82 -17.39
CA LYS A 180 3.29 -4.09 -18.55
C LYS A 180 3.78 -5.34 -19.27
N THR A 181 2.87 -6.23 -19.65
CA THR A 181 3.22 -7.42 -20.44
C THR A 181 3.67 -7.02 -21.85
N PRO A 182 4.67 -7.71 -22.42
CA PRO A 182 5.09 -7.44 -23.80
C PRO A 182 3.97 -7.81 -24.78
N HIS A 183 3.94 -7.11 -25.91
CA HIS A 183 3.03 -7.40 -27.03
C HIS A 183 1.55 -7.52 -26.67
N HIS A 184 1.11 -6.84 -25.61
CA HIS A 184 -0.26 -6.94 -25.07
C HIS A 184 -0.67 -8.39 -24.68
N THR A 185 0.30 -9.21 -24.30
CA THR A 185 0.04 -10.57 -23.85
C THR A 185 -0.92 -10.55 -22.64
N PRO A 186 -2.00 -11.35 -22.62
CA PRO A 186 -2.91 -11.41 -21.50
C PRO A 186 -2.20 -11.79 -20.21
N SER A 187 -2.58 -11.15 -19.08
CA SER A 187 -1.91 -11.28 -17.77
C SER A 187 -1.72 -12.73 -17.32
N TRP A 188 -2.75 -13.56 -17.44
CA TRP A 188 -2.69 -14.97 -17.06
C TRP A 188 -1.81 -15.81 -18.00
N LYS A 189 -1.82 -15.51 -19.30
CA LYS A 189 -0.95 -16.19 -20.26
C LYS A 189 0.51 -15.88 -19.93
N TYR A 190 0.85 -14.60 -19.73
CA TYR A 190 2.21 -14.21 -19.39
C TYR A 190 2.69 -14.78 -18.06
N PHE A 191 1.80 -14.87 -17.05
CA PHE A 191 2.08 -15.57 -15.80
C PHE A 191 2.46 -17.04 -16.04
N GLN A 192 1.70 -17.74 -16.90
CA GLN A 192 1.99 -19.16 -17.24
C GLN A 192 3.32 -19.32 -17.95
N GLU A 193 3.64 -18.44 -18.90
CA GLU A 193 4.93 -18.42 -19.59
C GLU A 193 6.09 -18.25 -18.60
N LEU A 194 6.04 -17.23 -17.73
CA LEU A 194 7.07 -17.04 -16.69
C LEU A 194 7.20 -18.26 -15.76
N LEU A 195 6.08 -18.85 -15.39
CA LEU A 195 6.08 -20.00 -14.46
C LEU A 195 6.64 -21.26 -15.10
N TYR A 196 6.16 -21.63 -16.30
CA TYR A 196 6.48 -22.92 -16.90
C TYR A 196 7.80 -22.90 -17.67
N ASP A 197 8.16 -21.80 -18.32
CA ASP A 197 9.36 -21.72 -19.13
C ASP A 197 10.60 -21.44 -18.30
N ILE A 198 10.49 -20.56 -17.28
CA ILE A 198 11.65 -20.09 -16.52
C ILE A 198 11.52 -20.20 -14.99
N ASN A 199 10.43 -20.81 -14.47
CA ASN A 199 10.19 -20.99 -13.05
C ASN A 199 10.21 -19.67 -12.23
N VAL A 200 9.60 -18.61 -12.77
CA VAL A 200 9.43 -17.33 -12.11
C VAL A 200 7.96 -17.10 -11.82
N VAL A 201 7.64 -16.84 -10.54
CA VAL A 201 6.26 -16.57 -10.10
C VAL A 201 6.03 -15.07 -10.02
N CYS A 202 5.00 -14.58 -10.68
CA CYS A 202 4.49 -13.21 -10.55
C CYS A 202 3.01 -13.22 -10.12
N THR A 203 2.42 -12.05 -9.91
CA THR A 203 0.96 -11.95 -9.76
C THR A 203 0.39 -11.37 -11.06
N PRO A 204 -0.51 -12.09 -11.77
CA PRO A 204 -1.13 -11.56 -12.98
C PRO A 204 -1.98 -10.34 -12.65
N GLY A 205 -1.86 -9.29 -13.47
CA GLY A 205 -2.52 -8.02 -13.22
C GLY A 205 -4.04 -8.08 -13.23
N ALA A 206 -4.62 -8.95 -14.07
CA ALA A 206 -6.06 -9.22 -14.09
C ALA A 206 -6.61 -9.66 -12.72
N GLY A 207 -5.79 -10.23 -11.83
CA GLY A 207 -6.16 -10.56 -10.46
C GLY A 207 -6.47 -9.35 -9.57
N PHE A 208 -6.11 -8.13 -10.02
CA PHE A 208 -6.43 -6.87 -9.35
C PHE A 208 -7.59 -6.11 -10.00
N GLY A 209 -8.27 -6.71 -10.95
CA GLY A 209 -9.41 -6.14 -11.68
C GLY A 209 -9.13 -5.90 -13.17
N GLN A 210 -10.16 -5.51 -13.91
CA GLN A 210 -10.09 -5.35 -15.37
C GLN A 210 -8.97 -4.40 -15.83
N MET A 211 -8.72 -3.32 -15.10
CA MET A 211 -7.69 -2.34 -15.44
C MET A 211 -6.26 -2.87 -15.24
N GLY A 212 -6.12 -4.02 -14.59
CA GLY A 212 -4.85 -4.74 -14.45
C GLY A 212 -4.54 -5.70 -15.60
N GLU A 213 -5.45 -5.90 -16.55
CA GLU A 213 -5.20 -6.74 -17.71
C GLU A 213 -4.06 -6.17 -18.56
N GLY A 214 -3.18 -7.06 -19.04
CA GLY A 214 -1.95 -6.64 -19.75
C GLY A 214 -0.82 -6.17 -18.85
N TYR A 215 -0.90 -6.50 -17.54
CA TYR A 215 0.16 -6.22 -16.56
C TYR A 215 0.43 -7.44 -15.68
N PHE A 216 1.58 -7.39 -14.97
CA PHE A 216 1.90 -8.30 -13.88
C PHE A 216 2.64 -7.55 -12.77
N ARG A 217 2.56 -8.07 -11.54
CA ARG A 217 3.25 -7.52 -10.39
C ARG A 217 4.37 -8.44 -9.93
N LEU A 218 5.55 -7.87 -9.74
CA LEU A 218 6.63 -8.45 -8.95
C LEU A 218 6.76 -7.71 -7.61
N THR A 219 7.53 -8.29 -6.70
CA THR A 219 7.72 -7.71 -5.36
C THR A 219 9.13 -7.94 -4.84
N GLY A 220 9.66 -6.94 -4.14
CA GLY A 220 10.93 -7.04 -3.43
C GLY A 220 10.91 -7.92 -2.17
N PHE A 221 9.75 -8.46 -1.77
CA PHE A 221 9.59 -9.34 -0.60
C PHE A 221 10.15 -10.75 -0.85
N ASN A 222 11.46 -10.84 -1.02
CA ASN A 222 12.16 -12.10 -1.19
C ASN A 222 13.63 -11.93 -0.71
N SER A 223 14.42 -13.02 -0.73
CA SER A 223 15.86 -12.90 -0.56
C SER A 223 16.51 -12.16 -1.75
N ARG A 224 17.69 -11.60 -1.52
CA ARG A 224 18.47 -10.92 -2.56
C ARG A 224 18.86 -11.88 -3.67
N GLU A 225 19.30 -13.06 -3.29
CA GLU A 225 19.76 -14.12 -4.18
C GLU A 225 18.63 -14.54 -5.13
N ASN A 226 17.45 -14.84 -4.59
CA ASN A 226 16.28 -15.22 -5.38
C ASN A 226 15.80 -14.07 -6.30
N THR A 227 15.93 -12.84 -5.84
CA THR A 227 15.57 -11.65 -6.65
C THR A 227 16.51 -11.53 -7.86
N ILE A 228 17.81 -11.65 -7.65
CA ILE A 228 18.81 -11.59 -8.73
C ILE A 228 18.62 -12.76 -9.68
N GLU A 229 18.44 -13.97 -9.17
CA GLU A 229 18.23 -15.17 -9.98
C GLU A 229 16.98 -15.05 -10.85
N ALA A 230 15.86 -14.56 -10.31
CA ALA A 230 14.65 -14.32 -11.10
C ALA A 230 14.88 -13.31 -12.25
N MET A 231 15.63 -12.24 -11.96
CA MET A 231 15.96 -11.25 -12.99
C MET A 231 16.88 -11.83 -14.07
N ASN A 232 17.87 -12.64 -13.69
CA ASN A 232 18.74 -13.33 -14.64
C ASN A 232 17.95 -14.27 -15.56
N ARG A 233 16.99 -15.02 -15.01
CA ARG A 233 16.13 -15.92 -15.79
C ARG A 233 15.28 -15.15 -16.79
N ILE A 234 14.65 -14.05 -16.37
CA ILE A 234 13.86 -13.20 -17.27
C ILE A 234 14.75 -12.59 -18.37
N SER A 235 15.90 -12.03 -17.99
CA SER A 235 16.82 -11.40 -18.95
C SER A 235 17.38 -12.36 -20.00
N ASN A 236 17.60 -13.63 -19.65
CA ASN A 236 18.09 -14.65 -20.57
C ASN A 236 16.96 -15.27 -21.43
N TRP A 237 15.71 -15.13 -21.05
CA TRP A 237 14.56 -15.71 -21.74
C TRP A 237 14.00 -14.78 -22.84
N ILE A 238 14.18 -13.48 -22.71
CA ILE A 238 13.76 -12.46 -23.68
C ILE A 238 14.78 -12.37 -24.81
#